data_9e86a9e24d2c3aa1390d9da386e8bcfc
#
_entry.id   9e86a9e24d2c3aa1390d9da386e8bcfc
#
_cell.length_a   1.000
_cell.length_b   1.000
_cell.length_c   1.000
_cell.angle_alpha   90.00
_cell.angle_beta   90.00
_cell.angle_gamma   90.00
#
_symmetry.space_group_name_H-M   'P 1'
#
loop_
_entity.id
_entity.type
_entity.pdbx_description
1 polymer ?
#
loop_
_entity_poly.entity_id
_entity_poly.type
_entity_poly.pdbx_seq_one_letter_code
_entity_poly.pdbx_strand_id
1 'polypeptide(L)'
;MSVEKWGLFEVELKGPAEGNPFVDVQLSAEFKNGDTTIKAPGFYDGDGTYKIRFMPSVEGEWSYKTQSNADALDGQMGSFECGTPSAANHGPVRVRNQHHFGYEDGTSYFSFGTTCYAWVHQGDTLEEQTLKTLETAGFNKLRMCIFPKDYIFNKNEPAYYPFEKQGAGWDFSRYDIAFFQHLEKRVAQLGALGIEADIILFHPYDRWGYAKMQHEEDYAYLRYVVARLAAYRHVWWSLANEYDFMLKDKPMEVWDHFFEIVQENDPYDHLRSIHNGNVTMNYDHTKPGVTHVCVQNWDVKRMREWRAAYGKPVIDDECEYEGNILRNWGNITARELVHRYWICIVYGGYAGHGETYEHPEDILWWSKGGVLVGESWPRLKFLRGLVEEGPAEGIEPFAGSFPWGRTAGGGRGNYRLIYFGEHQPKRFGNGLPEEGRYEADVIDTWEMTVETLGTFEGQEPIELPGRPGLALRIRPVEG
;
A
#
# COMPACT_ATOMS: atom_id res chain seq x y z
N MET A 1 -13.69 -28.16 -8.18
CA MET A 1 -13.68 -26.86 -7.49
C MET A 1 -13.62 -25.76 -8.52
N SER A 2 -14.18 -24.59 -8.24
CA SER A 2 -14.04 -23.43 -9.12
C SER A 2 -13.60 -22.21 -8.32
N VAL A 3 -12.81 -21.34 -8.93
CA VAL A 3 -12.35 -20.06 -8.38
C VAL A 3 -12.45 -19.01 -9.47
N GLU A 4 -12.67 -17.75 -9.13
CA GLU A 4 -12.62 -16.67 -10.11
C GLU A 4 -11.16 -16.31 -10.49
N LYS A 5 -10.95 -15.77 -11.66
CA LYS A 5 -9.67 -15.19 -12.08
C LYS A 5 -9.23 -14.17 -11.03
N TRP A 6 -7.94 -14.21 -10.65
CA TRP A 6 -7.34 -13.46 -9.54
C TRP A 6 -7.95 -13.75 -8.16
N GLY A 7 -8.71 -14.83 -8.03
CA GLY A 7 -9.17 -15.36 -6.75
C GLY A 7 -8.14 -16.28 -6.13
N LEU A 8 -8.36 -16.69 -4.89
CA LEU A 8 -7.47 -17.58 -4.15
C LEU A 8 -7.91 -19.05 -4.34
N PHE A 9 -7.05 -19.86 -4.94
CA PHE A 9 -7.14 -21.32 -4.94
C PHE A 9 -6.16 -21.90 -3.92
N GLU A 10 -6.57 -22.87 -3.14
CA GLU A 10 -5.73 -23.52 -2.12
C GLU A 10 -5.74 -25.04 -2.28
N VAL A 11 -4.55 -25.64 -2.27
CA VAL A 11 -4.35 -27.09 -2.19
C VAL A 11 -3.89 -27.42 -0.77
N GLU A 12 -4.59 -28.32 -0.09
CA GLU A 12 -4.22 -28.84 1.22
C GLU A 12 -3.73 -30.30 1.11
N LEU A 13 -2.59 -30.59 1.73
CA LEU A 13 -1.94 -31.89 1.71
C LEU A 13 -1.56 -32.31 3.13
N LYS A 14 -1.40 -33.63 3.35
CA LYS A 14 -0.89 -34.18 4.60
C LYS A 14 0.50 -34.77 4.38
N GLY A 15 1.42 -34.42 5.27
CA GLY A 15 2.83 -34.82 5.18
C GLY A 15 3.51 -34.93 6.54
N PRO A 16 4.84 -34.97 6.57
CA PRO A 16 5.62 -35.13 7.82
C PRO A 16 5.29 -34.02 8.84
N ALA A 17 5.17 -34.40 10.11
CA ALA A 17 5.02 -33.49 11.24
C ALA A 17 6.20 -33.58 12.22
N GLU A 18 7.08 -34.57 12.06
CA GLU A 18 8.27 -34.77 12.90
C GLU A 18 9.44 -33.89 12.45
N GLY A 19 10.38 -33.62 13.35
CA GLY A 19 11.52 -32.76 13.07
C GLY A 19 11.18 -31.28 13.02
N ASN A 20 11.68 -30.54 12.04
CA ASN A 20 11.31 -29.17 11.78
C ASN A 20 10.68 -29.01 10.37
N PRO A 21 9.37 -29.24 10.22
CA PRO A 21 8.72 -29.19 8.92
C PRO A 21 8.89 -27.87 8.15
N PHE A 22 9.11 -26.76 8.84
CA PHE A 22 9.34 -25.45 8.21
C PHE A 22 10.67 -25.36 7.45
N VAL A 23 11.66 -26.19 7.84
CA VAL A 23 13.02 -26.21 7.28
C VAL A 23 13.29 -27.48 6.48
N ASP A 24 12.86 -28.62 7.03
CA ASP A 24 13.22 -29.94 6.51
C ASP A 24 12.43 -30.31 5.25
N VAL A 25 11.23 -29.72 5.06
CA VAL A 25 10.32 -30.04 3.96
C VAL A 25 10.25 -28.89 2.95
N GLN A 26 10.59 -29.22 1.72
CA GLN A 26 10.41 -28.33 0.58
C GLN A 26 9.14 -28.73 -0.19
N LEU A 27 8.29 -27.78 -0.49
CA LEU A 27 7.06 -28.01 -1.23
C LEU A 27 6.82 -26.86 -2.23
N SER A 28 6.42 -27.22 -3.43
CA SER A 28 5.92 -26.30 -4.45
C SER A 28 4.95 -27.04 -5.35
N ALA A 29 4.21 -26.32 -6.19
CA ALA A 29 3.46 -26.92 -7.29
C ALA A 29 3.64 -26.10 -8.57
N GLU A 30 3.62 -26.82 -9.70
CA GLU A 30 3.55 -26.24 -11.02
C GLU A 30 2.10 -26.27 -11.47
N PHE A 31 1.53 -25.07 -11.75
CA PHE A 31 0.18 -24.88 -12.24
C PHE A 31 0.21 -24.58 -13.73
N LYS A 32 -0.67 -25.24 -14.51
CA LYS A 32 -0.72 -25.13 -15.99
C LYS A 32 -2.11 -24.88 -16.51
N ASN A 33 -2.21 -23.93 -17.46
CA ASN A 33 -3.37 -23.70 -18.30
C ASN A 33 -2.87 -23.37 -19.72
N GLY A 34 -3.06 -24.29 -20.68
CA GLY A 34 -2.47 -24.15 -22.00
C GLY A 34 -0.96 -23.96 -21.96
N ASP A 35 -0.47 -22.87 -22.54
CA ASP A 35 0.95 -22.51 -22.57
C ASP A 35 1.42 -21.77 -21.30
N THR A 36 0.49 -21.40 -20.43
CA THR A 36 0.82 -20.70 -19.17
C THR A 36 1.24 -21.71 -18.12
N THR A 37 2.43 -21.49 -17.54
CA THR A 37 2.95 -22.28 -16.44
C THR A 37 3.44 -21.36 -15.33
N ILE A 38 2.94 -21.58 -14.11
CA ILE A 38 3.32 -20.80 -12.92
C ILE A 38 3.71 -21.78 -11.83
N LYS A 39 4.86 -21.54 -11.19
CA LYS A 39 5.30 -22.30 -10.02
C LYS A 39 4.98 -21.51 -8.76
N ALA A 40 4.20 -22.10 -7.84
CA ALA A 40 3.87 -21.52 -6.55
C ALA A 40 4.54 -22.29 -5.40
N PRO A 41 5.17 -21.59 -4.44
CA PRO A 41 5.72 -22.23 -3.25
C PRO A 41 4.61 -22.71 -2.31
N GLY A 42 4.85 -23.80 -1.62
CA GLY A 42 4.03 -24.30 -0.51
C GLY A 42 4.63 -23.95 0.84
N PHE A 43 3.84 -24.15 1.89
CA PHE A 43 4.24 -23.87 3.27
C PHE A 43 3.60 -24.89 4.23
N TYR A 44 4.22 -25.07 5.38
CA TYR A 44 3.69 -25.85 6.50
C TYR A 44 2.69 -25.01 7.30
N ASP A 45 1.50 -25.55 7.58
CA ASP A 45 0.41 -24.88 8.31
C ASP A 45 0.02 -25.58 9.63
N GLY A 46 0.95 -26.39 10.18
CA GLY A 46 0.75 -27.09 11.46
C GLY A 46 0.11 -28.47 11.32
N ASP A 47 0.28 -29.31 12.33
CA ASP A 47 -0.34 -30.65 12.47
C ASP A 47 -0.21 -31.55 11.22
N GLY A 48 0.98 -31.53 10.59
CA GLY A 48 1.24 -32.27 9.35
C GLY A 48 0.47 -31.72 8.13
N THR A 49 -0.10 -30.54 8.22
CA THR A 49 -0.80 -29.88 7.11
C THR A 49 0.15 -29.00 6.32
N TYR A 50 0.14 -29.15 5.01
CA TYR A 50 0.88 -28.33 4.05
C TYR A 50 -0.10 -27.71 3.08
N LYS A 51 0.15 -26.46 2.71
CA LYS A 51 -0.70 -25.71 1.79
C LYS A 51 0.10 -25.12 0.65
N ILE A 52 -0.54 -25.06 -0.51
CA ILE A 52 -0.05 -24.30 -1.66
C ILE A 52 -1.19 -23.38 -2.08
N ARG A 53 -0.92 -22.09 -2.14
CA ARG A 53 -1.88 -21.09 -2.58
C ARG A 53 -1.55 -20.60 -3.98
N PHE A 54 -2.58 -20.44 -4.78
CA PHE A 54 -2.44 -20.06 -6.17
C PHE A 54 -3.49 -19.02 -6.56
N MET A 55 -3.05 -18.01 -7.31
CA MET A 55 -3.92 -16.99 -7.91
C MET A 55 -3.93 -17.18 -9.43
N PRO A 56 -4.99 -17.75 -10.03
CA PRO A 56 -5.05 -17.97 -11.46
C PRO A 56 -5.18 -16.65 -12.22
N SER A 57 -4.37 -16.48 -13.27
CA SER A 57 -4.32 -15.27 -14.10
C SER A 57 -5.07 -15.40 -15.44
N VAL A 58 -5.56 -16.59 -15.77
CA VAL A 58 -6.26 -16.91 -17.03
C VAL A 58 -7.48 -17.77 -16.70
N GLU A 59 -8.60 -17.52 -17.38
CA GLU A 59 -9.82 -18.33 -17.27
C GLU A 59 -9.65 -19.70 -17.93
N GLY A 60 -10.44 -20.68 -17.50
CA GLY A 60 -10.45 -22.05 -17.99
C GLY A 60 -9.84 -23.06 -17.02
N GLU A 61 -9.61 -24.28 -17.50
CA GLU A 61 -9.13 -25.37 -16.67
C GLU A 61 -7.65 -25.23 -16.36
N TRP A 62 -7.32 -25.25 -15.06
CA TRP A 62 -5.97 -25.34 -14.53
C TRP A 62 -5.70 -26.72 -13.97
N SER A 63 -4.55 -27.28 -14.29
CA SER A 63 -4.03 -28.49 -13.64
C SER A 63 -2.81 -28.13 -12.80
N TYR A 64 -2.53 -28.93 -11.76
CA TYR A 64 -1.33 -28.79 -10.98
C TYR A 64 -0.66 -30.13 -10.70
N LYS A 65 0.65 -30.05 -10.47
CA LYS A 65 1.47 -31.15 -9.96
C LYS A 65 2.44 -30.62 -8.90
N THR A 66 2.46 -31.27 -7.73
CA THR A 66 3.37 -30.94 -6.65
C THR A 66 4.76 -31.49 -6.84
N GLN A 67 5.74 -30.80 -6.24
CA GLN A 67 7.13 -31.22 -6.14
C GLN A 67 7.57 -31.05 -4.68
N SER A 68 8.11 -32.12 -4.10
CA SER A 68 8.57 -32.12 -2.71
C SER A 68 9.73 -33.12 -2.51
N ASN A 69 10.53 -32.88 -1.46
CA ASN A 69 11.49 -33.84 -0.95
C ASN A 69 10.87 -34.86 0.03
N ALA A 70 9.56 -34.75 0.31
CA ALA A 70 8.80 -35.68 1.12
C ALA A 70 7.83 -36.47 0.22
N ASP A 71 7.97 -37.83 0.18
CA ASP A 71 7.20 -38.71 -0.72
C ASP A 71 5.68 -38.51 -0.62
N ALA A 72 5.14 -38.22 0.58
CA ALA A 72 3.72 -38.02 0.79
C ALA A 72 3.18 -36.74 0.09
N LEU A 73 4.05 -35.77 -0.21
CA LEU A 73 3.72 -34.50 -0.79
C LEU A 73 4.13 -34.40 -2.27
N ASP A 74 5.01 -35.28 -2.74
CA ASP A 74 5.55 -35.24 -4.09
C ASP A 74 4.59 -35.87 -5.10
N GLY A 75 4.52 -35.30 -6.31
CA GLY A 75 3.77 -35.84 -7.45
C GLY A 75 2.26 -35.82 -7.30
N GLN A 76 1.69 -35.16 -6.30
CA GLN A 76 0.24 -35.01 -6.14
C GLN A 76 -0.31 -34.15 -7.28
N MET A 77 -1.43 -34.55 -7.85
CA MET A 77 -2.03 -33.89 -9.02
C MET A 77 -3.52 -33.57 -8.80
N GLY A 78 -3.97 -32.51 -9.42
CA GLY A 78 -5.38 -32.14 -9.46
C GLY A 78 -5.66 -31.09 -10.50
N SER A 79 -6.94 -30.72 -10.61
CA SER A 79 -7.39 -29.62 -11.49
C SER A 79 -8.53 -28.83 -10.86
N PHE A 80 -8.74 -27.63 -11.38
CA PHE A 80 -9.86 -26.77 -11.02
C PHE A 80 -10.22 -25.87 -12.19
N GLU A 81 -11.41 -25.32 -12.17
CA GLU A 81 -11.91 -24.37 -13.15
C GLU A 81 -11.72 -22.93 -12.65
N CYS A 82 -11.13 -22.08 -13.48
CA CYS A 82 -11.03 -20.65 -13.25
C CYS A 82 -12.08 -19.91 -14.07
N GLY A 83 -13.04 -19.31 -13.40
CA GLY A 83 -14.11 -18.52 -14.02
C GLY A 83 -13.79 -17.04 -14.12
N THR A 84 -14.72 -16.28 -14.72
CA THR A 84 -14.65 -14.82 -14.86
C THR A 84 -14.60 -14.13 -13.49
N PRO A 85 -13.80 -13.06 -13.34
CA PRO A 85 -13.75 -12.31 -12.10
C PRO A 85 -15.08 -11.61 -11.81
N SER A 86 -15.43 -11.50 -10.54
CA SER A 86 -16.57 -10.68 -10.09
C SER A 86 -16.31 -9.19 -10.35
N ALA A 87 -17.38 -8.38 -10.40
CA ALA A 87 -17.29 -6.95 -10.71
C ALA A 87 -16.39 -6.14 -9.72
N ALA A 88 -16.16 -6.65 -8.52
CA ALA A 88 -15.29 -6.04 -7.53
C ALA A 88 -13.85 -6.57 -7.58
N ASN A 89 -13.56 -7.54 -8.45
CA ASN A 89 -12.23 -8.14 -8.57
C ASN A 89 -11.54 -7.68 -9.85
N HIS A 90 -10.72 -6.66 -9.73
CA HIS A 90 -9.94 -6.03 -10.80
C HIS A 90 -8.53 -6.63 -10.97
N GLY A 91 -8.22 -7.69 -10.21
CA GLY A 91 -6.86 -8.25 -10.14
C GLY A 91 -5.91 -7.41 -9.27
N PRO A 92 -4.62 -7.76 -9.23
CA PRO A 92 -3.63 -7.04 -8.45
C PRO A 92 -3.35 -5.64 -9.03
N VAL A 93 -2.95 -4.71 -8.14
CA VAL A 93 -2.50 -3.38 -8.56
C VAL A 93 -1.10 -3.47 -9.16
N ARG A 94 -0.89 -2.72 -10.24
CA ARG A 94 0.36 -2.63 -11.01
C ARG A 94 0.82 -1.19 -11.18
N VAL A 95 2.09 -1.01 -11.48
CA VAL A 95 2.57 0.28 -12.00
C VAL A 95 2.00 0.48 -13.40
N ARG A 96 1.40 1.65 -13.62
CA ARG A 96 0.84 2.07 -14.92
C ARG A 96 1.37 3.46 -15.28
N ASN A 97 1.50 3.70 -16.57
CA ASN A 97 1.93 5.03 -17.08
C ASN A 97 3.18 5.57 -16.38
N GLN A 98 4.11 4.69 -16.02
CA GLN A 98 5.39 4.96 -15.36
C GLN A 98 5.24 5.49 -13.91
N HIS A 99 4.37 6.47 -13.65
CA HIS A 99 4.29 7.18 -12.38
C HIS A 99 2.98 6.98 -11.60
N HIS A 100 2.12 6.10 -12.10
CA HIS A 100 0.81 5.84 -11.50
C HIS A 100 0.59 4.36 -11.29
N PHE A 101 -0.57 4.04 -10.73
CA PHE A 101 -1.02 2.68 -10.49
C PHE A 101 -2.33 2.41 -11.25
N GLY A 102 -2.64 1.15 -11.44
CA GLY A 102 -3.91 0.67 -11.95
C GLY A 102 -4.01 -0.83 -11.74
N TYR A 103 -5.22 -1.33 -11.73
CA TYR A 103 -5.45 -2.76 -11.61
C TYR A 103 -5.05 -3.54 -12.87
N GLU A 104 -4.91 -4.84 -12.74
CA GLU A 104 -4.50 -5.74 -13.82
C GLU A 104 -5.48 -5.69 -15.01
N ASP A 105 -6.77 -5.50 -14.78
CA ASP A 105 -7.79 -5.36 -15.82
C ASP A 105 -7.82 -3.99 -16.54
N GLY A 106 -6.98 -3.06 -16.11
CA GLY A 106 -6.90 -1.70 -16.65
C GLY A 106 -7.73 -0.65 -15.90
N THR A 107 -8.51 -1.05 -14.90
CA THR A 107 -9.22 -0.11 -14.03
C THR A 107 -8.22 0.76 -13.27
N SER A 108 -8.51 2.05 -13.14
CA SER A 108 -7.64 3.00 -12.45
C SER A 108 -7.56 2.71 -10.97
N TYR A 109 -6.38 2.91 -10.38
CA TYR A 109 -6.15 2.87 -8.96
C TYR A 109 -5.35 4.11 -8.52
N PHE A 110 -5.94 4.90 -7.64
CA PHE A 110 -5.29 6.04 -7.02
C PHE A 110 -5.10 5.77 -5.54
N SER A 111 -3.85 5.74 -5.08
CA SER A 111 -3.54 5.35 -3.70
C SER A 111 -3.96 6.43 -2.70
N PHE A 112 -4.93 6.11 -1.86
CA PHE A 112 -5.34 6.87 -0.68
C PHE A 112 -5.20 5.97 0.54
N GLY A 113 -3.97 5.87 1.03
CA GLY A 113 -3.59 4.98 2.11
C GLY A 113 -3.74 5.57 3.49
N THR A 114 -3.89 4.70 4.49
CA THR A 114 -3.75 5.03 5.90
C THR A 114 -2.85 4.03 6.60
N THR A 115 -2.34 4.40 7.77
CA THR A 115 -1.41 3.59 8.54
C THR A 115 -2.01 3.18 9.87
N CYS A 116 -1.89 1.87 10.21
CA CYS A 116 -2.19 1.29 11.51
C CYS A 116 -1.09 0.24 11.82
N TYR A 117 0.09 0.69 12.25
CA TYR A 117 1.30 -0.14 12.30
C TYR A 117 1.15 -1.44 13.06
N ALA A 118 0.59 -1.40 14.27
CA ALA A 118 0.46 -2.54 15.16
C ALA A 118 -0.97 -3.11 15.22
N TRP A 119 -1.77 -2.87 14.21
CA TRP A 119 -3.19 -3.24 14.18
C TRP A 119 -3.42 -4.73 14.43
N VAL A 120 -2.75 -5.61 13.71
CA VAL A 120 -2.91 -7.07 13.79
C VAL A 120 -2.41 -7.69 15.11
N HIS A 121 -1.96 -6.87 16.04
CA HIS A 121 -1.45 -7.29 17.36
C HIS A 121 -2.32 -6.82 18.52
N GLN A 122 -3.50 -6.22 18.25
CA GLN A 122 -4.34 -5.60 19.27
C GLN A 122 -5.45 -6.51 19.80
N GLY A 123 -5.66 -7.67 19.17
CA GLY A 123 -6.76 -8.58 19.47
C GLY A 123 -8.08 -8.22 18.76
N ASP A 124 -8.95 -9.22 18.64
CA ASP A 124 -10.13 -9.19 17.78
C ASP A 124 -11.01 -7.94 17.96
N THR A 125 -11.25 -7.51 19.21
CA THR A 125 -12.19 -6.40 19.48
C THR A 125 -11.75 -5.10 18.81
N LEU A 126 -10.49 -4.69 18.96
CA LEU A 126 -9.98 -3.44 18.39
C LEU A 126 -9.73 -3.58 16.88
N GLU A 127 -9.29 -4.75 16.46
CA GLU A 127 -9.05 -5.04 15.06
C GLU A 127 -10.33 -5.03 14.22
N GLU A 128 -11.42 -5.62 14.71
CA GLU A 128 -12.75 -5.57 14.09
C GLU A 128 -13.33 -4.14 14.12
N GLN A 129 -13.10 -3.38 15.19
CA GLN A 129 -13.49 -1.96 15.25
C GLN A 129 -12.77 -1.16 14.14
N THR A 130 -11.51 -1.44 13.90
CA THR A 130 -10.73 -0.80 12.83
C THR A 130 -11.31 -1.11 11.45
N LEU A 131 -11.64 -2.37 11.17
CA LEU A 131 -12.29 -2.76 9.91
C LEU A 131 -13.62 -2.02 9.71
N LYS A 132 -14.44 -1.95 10.75
CA LYS A 132 -15.70 -1.21 10.69
C LYS A 132 -15.50 0.28 10.41
N THR A 133 -14.46 0.89 10.94
CA THR A 133 -14.11 2.28 10.64
C THR A 133 -13.67 2.43 9.18
N LEU A 134 -12.87 1.50 8.68
CA LEU A 134 -12.38 1.50 7.30
C LEU A 134 -13.49 1.37 6.25
N GLU A 135 -14.60 0.67 6.52
CA GLU A 135 -15.76 0.56 5.61
C GLU A 135 -16.27 1.92 5.12
N THR A 136 -16.14 2.96 5.92
CA THR A 136 -16.67 4.28 5.62
C THR A 136 -15.62 5.37 5.41
N ALA A 137 -14.38 5.13 5.82
CA ALA A 137 -13.32 6.13 5.83
C ALA A 137 -12.85 6.55 4.42
N GLY A 138 -13.01 5.68 3.41
CA GLY A 138 -12.65 5.99 2.03
C GLY A 138 -11.17 5.73 1.69
N PHE A 139 -10.41 5.09 2.58
CA PHE A 139 -9.08 4.61 2.29
C PHE A 139 -9.12 3.31 1.48
N ASN A 140 -8.17 3.14 0.56
CA ASN A 140 -8.04 1.95 -0.28
C ASN A 140 -6.68 1.24 -0.12
N LYS A 141 -5.88 1.63 0.86
CA LYS A 141 -4.64 0.98 1.24
C LYS A 141 -4.46 1.10 2.76
N LEU A 142 -4.08 -0.01 3.42
CA LEU A 142 -3.71 -0.02 4.84
C LEU A 142 -2.27 -0.50 4.99
N ARG A 143 -1.43 0.32 5.64
CA ARG A 143 -0.05 0.01 5.94
C ARG A 143 0.06 -0.55 7.36
N MET A 144 0.61 -1.78 7.49
CA MET A 144 0.68 -2.52 8.76
C MET A 144 1.93 -3.40 8.86
N CYS A 145 2.41 -3.65 10.09
CA CYS A 145 3.59 -4.47 10.36
C CYS A 145 3.21 -5.94 10.64
N ILE A 146 4.01 -6.88 10.11
CA ILE A 146 3.94 -8.29 10.52
C ILE A 146 4.49 -8.45 11.93
N PHE A 147 5.67 -7.90 12.22
CA PHE A 147 6.23 -7.97 13.56
C PHE A 147 5.55 -7.01 14.53
N PRO A 148 5.32 -7.40 15.79
CA PRO A 148 4.82 -6.50 16.80
C PRO A 148 5.79 -5.33 17.02
N LYS A 149 5.25 -4.15 17.23
CA LYS A 149 6.00 -2.88 17.31
C LYS A 149 6.07 -2.40 18.78
N ASP A 150 7.28 -2.22 19.33
CA ASP A 150 7.49 -1.68 20.67
C ASP A 150 7.92 -0.22 20.61
N TYR A 151 7.04 0.68 21.00
CA TYR A 151 7.32 2.11 21.08
C TYR A 151 6.30 2.82 22.01
N ILE A 152 6.46 4.13 22.24
CA ILE A 152 5.73 4.84 23.31
C ILE A 152 4.21 4.73 23.22
N PHE A 153 3.64 4.51 22.03
CA PHE A 153 2.21 4.38 21.79
C PHE A 153 1.73 2.93 21.63
N ASN A 154 2.60 1.95 21.85
CA ASN A 154 2.26 0.53 21.83
C ASN A 154 3.24 -0.26 22.71
N LYS A 155 2.89 -0.44 23.99
CA LYS A 155 3.69 -1.16 24.99
C LYS A 155 3.09 -2.51 25.39
N ASN A 156 1.91 -2.83 24.89
CA ASN A 156 1.25 -4.10 25.20
C ASN A 156 1.98 -5.28 24.52
N GLU A 157 1.87 -6.45 25.14
CA GLU A 157 2.24 -7.70 24.49
C GLU A 157 1.18 -8.07 23.45
N PRO A 158 1.57 -8.58 22.28
CA PRO A 158 0.62 -9.06 21.29
C PRO A 158 -0.07 -10.33 21.76
N ALA A 159 -1.27 -10.62 21.22
CA ALA A 159 -2.00 -11.85 21.50
C ALA A 159 -1.27 -13.09 20.94
N TYR A 160 -0.61 -12.92 19.81
CA TYR A 160 0.16 -13.95 19.11
C TYR A 160 1.54 -13.40 18.73
N TYR A 161 2.54 -14.28 18.67
CA TYR A 161 3.88 -13.94 18.23
C TYR A 161 4.21 -14.65 16.91
N PRO A 162 5.04 -14.07 16.02
CA PRO A 162 5.35 -14.69 14.72
C PRO A 162 6.13 -16.00 14.78
N PHE A 163 6.85 -16.25 15.89
CA PHE A 163 7.71 -17.41 16.08
C PHE A 163 7.36 -18.17 17.35
N GLU A 164 7.67 -19.47 17.38
CA GLU A 164 7.52 -20.31 18.57
C GLU A 164 8.51 -19.91 19.66
N LYS A 165 8.08 -19.97 20.91
CA LYS A 165 8.95 -19.71 22.07
C LYS A 165 9.94 -20.84 22.28
N GLN A 166 11.22 -20.49 22.50
CA GLN A 166 12.28 -21.40 22.88
C GLN A 166 12.99 -20.89 24.14
N GLY A 167 12.67 -21.49 25.28
CA GLY A 167 13.20 -21.03 26.58
C GLY A 167 12.75 -19.59 26.89
N ALA A 168 13.72 -18.70 27.07
CA ALA A 168 13.47 -17.27 27.27
C ALA A 168 13.47 -16.45 25.98
N GLY A 169 13.69 -17.07 24.83
CA GLY A 169 13.76 -16.44 23.51
C GLY A 169 12.79 -17.08 22.50
N TRP A 170 13.20 -17.07 21.24
CA TRP A 170 12.42 -17.55 20.11
C TRP A 170 13.21 -18.56 19.29
N ASP A 171 12.51 -19.51 18.69
CA ASP A 171 13.05 -20.37 17.64
C ASP A 171 12.70 -19.73 16.28
N PHE A 172 13.62 -18.99 15.70
CA PHE A 172 13.41 -18.31 14.41
C PHE A 172 13.32 -19.28 13.21
N SER A 173 13.49 -20.57 13.44
CA SER A 173 13.23 -21.62 12.44
C SER A 173 11.81 -22.18 12.50
N ARG A 174 11.00 -21.77 13.49
CA ARG A 174 9.63 -22.25 13.72
C ARG A 174 8.65 -21.12 13.85
N TYR A 175 7.67 -21.12 12.98
CA TYR A 175 6.63 -20.07 12.93
C TYR A 175 5.42 -20.45 13.79
N ASP A 176 4.85 -19.49 14.49
CA ASP A 176 3.59 -19.69 15.21
C ASP A 176 2.42 -19.67 14.20
N ILE A 177 1.82 -20.83 14.00
CA ILE A 177 0.74 -21.01 13.02
C ILE A 177 -0.49 -20.18 13.39
N ALA A 178 -0.81 -20.05 14.67
CA ALA A 178 -1.97 -19.26 15.10
C ALA A 178 -1.80 -17.78 14.76
N PHE A 179 -0.59 -17.22 14.88
CA PHE A 179 -0.29 -15.88 14.44
C PHE A 179 -0.53 -15.70 12.93
N PHE A 180 0.04 -16.59 12.11
CA PHE A 180 -0.09 -16.45 10.66
C PHE A 180 -1.51 -16.65 10.16
N GLN A 181 -2.27 -17.57 10.74
CA GLN A 181 -3.70 -17.75 10.43
C GLN A 181 -4.50 -16.51 10.82
N HIS A 182 -4.18 -15.88 11.96
CA HIS A 182 -4.78 -14.60 12.37
C HIS A 182 -4.45 -13.47 11.40
N LEU A 183 -3.18 -13.31 11.03
CA LEU A 183 -2.74 -12.31 10.04
C LEU A 183 -3.48 -12.50 8.70
N GLU A 184 -3.56 -13.74 8.21
CA GLU A 184 -4.26 -14.08 6.96
C GLU A 184 -5.75 -13.74 7.01
N LYS A 185 -6.41 -13.99 8.15
CA LYS A 185 -7.80 -13.57 8.38
C LYS A 185 -7.93 -12.06 8.19
N ARG A 186 -7.03 -11.26 8.76
CA ARG A 186 -7.04 -9.79 8.65
C ARG A 186 -6.75 -9.31 7.23
N VAL A 187 -5.78 -9.92 6.56
CA VAL A 187 -5.50 -9.65 5.13
C VAL A 187 -6.73 -9.94 4.27
N ALA A 188 -7.37 -11.09 4.45
CA ALA A 188 -8.58 -11.45 3.70
C ALA A 188 -9.74 -10.46 3.94
N GLN A 189 -9.91 -9.98 5.18
CA GLN A 189 -10.93 -8.99 5.52
C GLN A 189 -10.66 -7.63 4.87
N LEU A 190 -9.41 -7.18 4.77
CA LEU A 190 -9.06 -5.98 3.99
C LEU A 190 -9.41 -6.13 2.51
N GLY A 191 -9.09 -7.28 1.91
CA GLY A 191 -9.46 -7.58 0.53
C GLY A 191 -10.97 -7.58 0.29
N ALA A 192 -11.76 -8.06 1.24
CA ALA A 192 -13.22 -8.03 1.18
C ALA A 192 -13.78 -6.58 1.21
N LEU A 193 -13.04 -5.63 1.81
CA LEU A 193 -13.36 -4.20 1.81
C LEU A 193 -12.80 -3.46 0.59
N GLY A 194 -12.07 -4.14 -0.33
CA GLY A 194 -11.40 -3.50 -1.46
C GLY A 194 -10.19 -2.65 -1.03
N ILE A 195 -9.52 -3.04 0.05
CA ILE A 195 -8.37 -2.32 0.62
C ILE A 195 -7.10 -3.14 0.38
N GLU A 196 -6.10 -2.50 -0.25
CA GLU A 196 -4.78 -3.08 -0.45
C GLU A 196 -4.05 -3.20 0.90
N ALA A 197 -3.48 -4.37 1.16
CA ALA A 197 -2.68 -4.66 2.35
C ALA A 197 -1.21 -4.36 2.06
N ASP A 198 -0.72 -3.20 2.49
CA ASP A 198 0.68 -2.79 2.39
C ASP A 198 1.44 -3.32 3.62
N ILE A 199 2.05 -4.50 3.43
CA ILE A 199 2.61 -5.32 4.51
C ILE A 199 4.07 -4.96 4.74
N ILE A 200 4.37 -4.42 5.92
CA ILE A 200 5.72 -4.10 6.38
C ILE A 200 6.35 -5.36 6.96
N LEU A 201 7.42 -5.81 6.31
CA LEU A 201 8.12 -7.05 6.65
C LEU A 201 9.10 -6.87 7.82
N PHE A 202 9.79 -5.71 7.92
CA PHE A 202 10.74 -5.39 8.98
C PHE A 202 10.57 -3.96 9.50
N HIS A 203 10.99 -3.74 10.76
CA HIS A 203 11.10 -2.40 11.36
C HIS A 203 12.06 -2.42 12.57
N PRO A 204 12.64 -1.26 13.00
CA PRO A 204 13.60 -1.20 14.09
C PRO A 204 13.00 -1.22 15.50
N TYR A 205 11.68 -1.07 15.65
CA TYR A 205 10.96 -0.90 16.92
C TYR A 205 10.63 -2.23 17.57
N ASP A 206 11.65 -2.90 18.10
CA ASP A 206 11.61 -4.28 18.51
C ASP A 206 12.26 -4.51 19.88
N ARG A 207 11.60 -5.25 20.76
CA ARG A 207 12.14 -5.71 22.04
C ARG A 207 12.23 -7.25 22.11
N TRP A 208 11.73 -7.93 21.11
CA TRP A 208 11.66 -9.40 21.06
C TRP A 208 12.84 -10.03 20.33
N GLY A 209 13.62 -9.26 19.57
CA GLY A 209 14.81 -9.70 18.85
C GLY A 209 14.62 -9.95 17.35
N TYR A 210 13.41 -9.72 16.81
CA TYR A 210 13.10 -9.97 15.39
C TYR A 210 13.90 -9.08 14.43
N ALA A 211 14.16 -7.82 14.83
CA ALA A 211 15.00 -6.91 14.05
C ALA A 211 16.47 -7.35 13.95
N LYS A 212 16.90 -8.29 14.81
CA LYS A 212 18.29 -8.76 14.94
C LYS A 212 18.47 -10.24 14.57
N MET A 213 17.49 -10.85 13.93
CA MET A 213 17.63 -12.19 13.37
C MET A 213 18.86 -12.28 12.47
N GLN A 214 19.48 -13.45 12.41
CA GLN A 214 20.57 -13.73 11.46
C GLN A 214 20.01 -13.68 10.03
N HIS A 215 20.86 -13.37 9.06
CA HIS A 215 20.41 -13.18 7.68
C HIS A 215 19.73 -14.43 7.10
N GLU A 216 20.19 -15.62 7.43
CA GLU A 216 19.53 -16.87 6.99
C GLU A 216 18.12 -17.05 7.59
N GLU A 217 17.93 -16.59 8.84
CA GLU A 217 16.61 -16.58 9.49
C GLU A 217 15.68 -15.54 8.80
N ASP A 218 16.20 -14.37 8.48
CA ASP A 218 15.50 -13.35 7.69
C ASP A 218 15.04 -13.90 6.32
N TYR A 219 15.95 -14.60 5.62
CA TYR A 219 15.69 -15.18 4.30
C TYR A 219 14.62 -16.27 4.35
N ALA A 220 14.68 -17.13 5.37
CA ALA A 220 13.67 -18.16 5.60
C ALA A 220 12.30 -17.54 5.91
N TYR A 221 12.28 -16.52 6.78
CA TYR A 221 11.08 -15.77 7.12
C TYR A 221 10.43 -15.13 5.88
N LEU A 222 11.20 -14.45 5.03
CA LEU A 222 10.69 -13.85 3.81
C LEU A 222 10.04 -14.87 2.88
N ARG A 223 10.72 -16.02 2.65
CA ARG A 223 10.17 -17.11 1.82
C ARG A 223 8.87 -17.66 2.39
N TYR A 224 8.80 -17.86 3.70
CA TYR A 224 7.60 -18.36 4.37
C TYR A 224 6.43 -17.38 4.26
N VAL A 225 6.65 -16.09 4.54
CA VAL A 225 5.62 -15.05 4.44
C VAL A 225 5.09 -14.91 3.02
N VAL A 226 6.00 -14.89 2.03
CA VAL A 226 5.62 -14.77 0.62
C VAL A 226 4.84 -16.00 0.18
N ALA A 227 5.25 -17.21 0.55
CA ALA A 227 4.51 -18.44 0.23
C ALA A 227 3.08 -18.42 0.79
N ARG A 228 2.88 -17.84 1.97
CA ARG A 228 1.56 -17.74 2.60
C ARG A 228 0.65 -16.67 1.99
N LEU A 229 1.20 -15.52 1.61
CA LEU A 229 0.41 -14.31 1.33
C LEU A 229 0.38 -13.90 -0.15
N ALA A 230 1.33 -14.33 -0.98
CA ALA A 230 1.42 -13.86 -2.36
C ALA A 230 0.19 -14.18 -3.23
N ALA A 231 -0.57 -15.22 -2.92
CA ALA A 231 -1.80 -15.53 -3.67
C ALA A 231 -2.99 -14.60 -3.36
N TYR A 232 -2.87 -13.69 -2.40
CA TYR A 232 -3.85 -12.63 -2.17
C TYR A 232 -3.55 -11.46 -3.11
N ARG A 233 -4.41 -11.18 -4.08
CA ARG A 233 -4.21 -10.17 -5.14
C ARG A 233 -3.92 -8.76 -4.64
N HIS A 234 -4.35 -8.41 -3.43
CA HIS A 234 -4.30 -7.08 -2.81
C HIS A 234 -3.16 -6.90 -1.80
N VAL A 235 -2.12 -7.75 -1.88
CA VAL A 235 -0.92 -7.62 -1.04
C VAL A 235 0.13 -6.77 -1.74
N TRP A 236 0.76 -5.85 -0.98
CA TRP A 236 1.96 -5.12 -1.37
C TRP A 236 3.06 -5.42 -0.36
N TRP A 237 4.31 -5.46 -0.84
CA TRP A 237 5.47 -5.76 0.00
C TRP A 237 6.23 -4.48 0.35
N SER A 238 6.15 -4.02 1.59
CA SER A 238 7.03 -2.99 2.15
C SER A 238 8.17 -3.69 2.89
N LEU A 239 9.39 -3.67 2.32
CA LEU A 239 10.52 -4.44 2.87
C LEU A 239 10.85 -4.00 4.29
N ALA A 240 10.76 -2.68 4.55
CA ALA A 240 10.87 -2.15 5.90
C ALA A 240 10.16 -0.82 6.07
N ASN A 241 9.75 -0.55 7.32
CA ASN A 241 9.59 0.80 7.84
C ASN A 241 10.93 1.23 8.44
N GLU A 242 11.49 2.36 7.97
CA GLU A 242 12.70 2.99 8.50
C GLU A 242 13.94 2.05 8.47
N TYR A 243 14.20 1.47 7.29
CA TYR A 243 15.29 0.51 7.06
C TYR A 243 16.66 1.04 7.50
N ASP A 244 16.89 2.34 7.36
CA ASP A 244 18.15 3.02 7.63
C ASP A 244 18.52 3.00 9.13
N PHE A 245 17.56 2.85 10.03
CA PHE A 245 17.82 2.64 11.45
C PHE A 245 18.29 1.21 11.77
N MET A 246 18.20 0.29 10.81
CA MET A 246 18.64 -1.10 10.95
C MET A 246 19.96 -1.40 10.24
N LEU A 247 20.61 -0.43 9.59
CA LEU A 247 21.82 -0.64 8.77
C LEU A 247 23.01 -1.23 9.53
N LYS A 248 23.03 -1.14 10.86
CA LYS A 248 24.05 -1.77 11.67
C LYS A 248 23.92 -3.29 11.71
N ASP A 249 22.68 -3.79 11.77
CA ASP A 249 22.37 -5.22 11.87
C ASP A 249 22.06 -5.82 10.50
N LYS A 250 21.54 -5.02 9.57
CA LYS A 250 21.18 -5.40 8.20
C LYS A 250 21.76 -4.34 7.23
N PRO A 251 23.02 -4.53 6.78
CA PRO A 251 23.67 -3.61 5.84
C PRO A 251 22.98 -3.58 4.48
N MET A 252 23.34 -2.63 3.61
CA MET A 252 22.60 -2.31 2.39
C MET A 252 22.47 -3.51 1.43
N GLU A 253 23.52 -4.33 1.33
CA GLU A 253 23.51 -5.55 0.51
C GLU A 253 22.48 -6.59 0.99
N VAL A 254 22.13 -6.61 2.26
CA VAL A 254 21.10 -7.49 2.81
C VAL A 254 19.71 -6.99 2.37
N TRP A 255 19.49 -5.68 2.38
CA TRP A 255 18.24 -5.11 1.86
C TRP A 255 18.08 -5.37 0.37
N ASP A 256 19.15 -5.28 -0.40
CA ASP A 256 19.15 -5.62 -1.83
C ASP A 256 18.75 -7.09 -2.03
N HIS A 257 19.33 -7.98 -1.25
CA HIS A 257 19.01 -9.40 -1.32
C HIS A 257 17.58 -9.73 -0.84
N PHE A 258 17.02 -8.97 0.10
CA PHE A 258 15.61 -9.12 0.48
C PHE A 258 14.65 -8.85 -0.69
N PHE A 259 14.93 -7.83 -1.51
CA PHE A 259 14.16 -7.58 -2.74
C PHE A 259 14.25 -8.75 -3.71
N GLU A 260 15.43 -9.34 -3.89
CA GLU A 260 15.64 -10.53 -4.74
C GLU A 260 14.81 -11.71 -4.23
N ILE A 261 14.89 -12.02 -2.94
CA ILE A 261 14.14 -13.14 -2.33
C ILE A 261 12.62 -12.94 -2.50
N VAL A 262 12.10 -11.76 -2.22
CA VAL A 262 10.67 -11.48 -2.38
C VAL A 262 10.26 -11.64 -3.85
N GLN A 263 11.04 -11.09 -4.78
CA GLN A 263 10.75 -11.17 -6.22
C GLN A 263 10.81 -12.60 -6.76
N GLU A 264 11.79 -13.41 -6.32
CA GLU A 264 11.94 -14.80 -6.76
C GLU A 264 10.85 -15.75 -6.25
N ASN A 265 10.28 -15.42 -5.07
CA ASN A 265 9.28 -16.28 -4.41
C ASN A 265 7.84 -15.80 -4.61
N ASP A 266 7.62 -14.60 -5.14
CA ASP A 266 6.32 -14.06 -5.50
C ASP A 266 6.03 -14.24 -7.00
N PRO A 267 5.31 -15.29 -7.41
CA PRO A 267 5.07 -15.56 -8.82
C PRO A 267 4.08 -14.60 -9.48
N TYR A 268 3.54 -13.65 -8.71
CA TYR A 268 2.51 -12.72 -9.17
C TYR A 268 3.03 -11.30 -9.32
N ASP A 269 4.30 -11.05 -8.99
CA ASP A 269 5.00 -9.75 -9.15
C ASP A 269 4.26 -8.57 -8.49
N HIS A 270 3.86 -8.74 -7.22
CA HIS A 270 3.23 -7.68 -6.45
C HIS A 270 4.16 -6.47 -6.26
N LEU A 271 3.56 -5.33 -5.94
CA LEU A 271 4.29 -4.09 -5.68
C LEU A 271 5.25 -4.24 -4.50
N ARG A 272 6.47 -3.68 -4.67
CA ARG A 272 7.57 -3.75 -3.69
C ARG A 272 8.15 -2.37 -3.44
N SER A 273 8.31 -2.03 -2.17
CA SER A 273 8.89 -0.76 -1.72
C SER A 273 9.75 -0.92 -0.47
N ILE A 274 10.40 0.14 -0.07
CA ILE A 274 11.11 0.26 1.19
C ILE A 274 11.06 1.71 1.65
N HIS A 275 11.02 1.94 2.97
CA HIS A 275 10.73 3.23 3.57
C HIS A 275 11.89 3.68 4.48
N ASN A 276 12.32 4.95 4.33
CA ASN A 276 13.36 5.58 5.14
C ASN A 276 12.80 6.21 6.43
N GLY A 277 13.61 6.29 7.48
CA GLY A 277 13.32 7.06 8.69
C GLY A 277 14.02 8.43 8.70
N ASN A 278 15.26 8.48 8.23
CA ASN A 278 15.97 9.74 8.05
C ASN A 278 15.57 10.38 6.71
N VAL A 279 14.91 11.52 6.77
CA VAL A 279 14.37 12.26 5.61
C VAL A 279 15.41 12.65 4.55
N THR A 280 16.69 12.54 4.86
CA THR A 280 17.80 12.79 3.91
C THR A 280 18.43 11.52 3.37
N MET A 281 17.93 10.33 3.76
CA MET A 281 18.56 9.04 3.47
C MET A 281 17.59 8.08 2.75
N ASN A 282 17.16 8.44 1.55
CA ASN A 282 16.35 7.56 0.74
C ASN A 282 17.17 6.33 0.28
N TYR A 283 16.48 5.20 0.17
CA TYR A 283 17.01 4.04 -0.53
C TYR A 283 17.22 4.37 -2.02
N ASP A 284 18.06 3.63 -2.72
CA ASP A 284 18.16 3.76 -4.17
C ASP A 284 16.95 3.14 -4.86
N HIS A 285 15.90 3.92 -4.99
CA HIS A 285 14.65 3.48 -5.63
C HIS A 285 14.76 3.27 -7.15
N THR A 286 15.93 3.56 -7.79
CA THR A 286 16.14 3.22 -9.20
C THR A 286 16.35 1.73 -9.41
N LYS A 287 16.71 0.97 -8.37
CA LYS A 287 16.97 -0.47 -8.43
C LYS A 287 15.77 -1.25 -9.00
N PRO A 288 16.00 -2.27 -9.84
CA PRO A 288 14.93 -2.97 -10.56
C PRO A 288 13.95 -3.72 -9.65
N GLY A 289 14.39 -4.20 -8.48
CA GLY A 289 13.52 -4.87 -7.50
C GLY A 289 12.47 -3.96 -6.88
N VAL A 290 12.68 -2.64 -6.87
CA VAL A 290 11.74 -1.63 -6.34
C VAL A 290 10.73 -1.26 -7.41
N THR A 291 9.44 -1.38 -7.14
CA THR A 291 8.38 -1.04 -8.09
C THR A 291 7.91 0.42 -7.95
N HIS A 292 7.89 0.94 -6.74
CA HIS A 292 7.49 2.31 -6.44
C HIS A 292 8.32 2.89 -5.27
N VAL A 293 8.39 4.18 -5.23
CA VAL A 293 9.09 4.94 -4.19
C VAL A 293 8.17 5.10 -2.99
N CYS A 294 8.63 4.70 -1.82
CA CYS A 294 7.98 4.99 -0.54
C CYS A 294 8.96 5.84 0.29
N VAL A 295 8.54 7.01 0.72
CA VAL A 295 9.38 7.95 1.48
C VAL A 295 8.67 8.46 2.72
N GLN A 296 9.49 8.97 3.65
CA GLN A 296 9.09 9.79 4.78
C GLN A 296 9.68 11.19 4.62
N ASN A 297 8.83 12.20 4.47
CA ASN A 297 9.33 13.58 4.38
C ASN A 297 8.21 14.60 4.68
N TRP A 298 8.54 15.66 5.42
CA TRP A 298 7.61 16.77 5.64
C TRP A 298 7.50 17.73 4.45
N ASP A 299 8.49 17.78 3.55
CA ASP A 299 8.48 18.67 2.38
C ASP A 299 7.90 17.95 1.15
N VAL A 300 6.58 17.84 1.14
CA VAL A 300 5.81 17.21 0.05
C VAL A 300 6.00 17.90 -1.31
N LYS A 301 6.55 19.12 -1.34
CA LYS A 301 6.86 19.84 -2.60
C LYS A 301 7.95 19.13 -3.39
N ARG A 302 8.76 18.31 -2.74
CA ARG A 302 9.78 17.47 -3.37
C ARG A 302 9.22 16.32 -4.20
N MET A 303 7.91 16.09 -4.16
CA MET A 303 7.25 15.04 -4.96
C MET A 303 7.70 15.03 -6.42
N ARG A 304 7.81 16.21 -7.05
CA ARG A 304 8.28 16.36 -8.44
C ARG A 304 9.74 15.96 -8.62
N GLU A 305 10.59 16.26 -7.63
CA GLU A 305 12.01 15.89 -7.64
C GLU A 305 12.16 14.38 -7.56
N TRP A 306 11.45 13.72 -6.65
CA TRP A 306 11.50 12.26 -6.50
C TRP A 306 10.98 11.54 -7.73
N ARG A 307 9.87 12.00 -8.30
CA ARG A 307 9.36 11.45 -9.57
C ARG A 307 10.42 11.53 -10.68
N ALA A 308 11.05 12.68 -10.84
CA ALA A 308 12.08 12.89 -11.86
C ALA A 308 13.36 12.07 -11.58
N ALA A 309 13.75 11.95 -10.30
CA ALA A 309 14.96 11.23 -9.91
C ALA A 309 14.82 9.71 -10.07
N TYR A 310 13.66 9.15 -9.73
CA TYR A 310 13.49 7.71 -9.67
C TYR A 310 12.69 7.13 -10.85
N GLY A 311 11.91 7.94 -11.57
CA GLY A 311 11.13 7.49 -12.73
C GLY A 311 10.07 6.45 -12.41
N LYS A 312 9.49 6.49 -11.21
CA LYS A 312 8.52 5.53 -10.67
C LYS A 312 7.38 6.25 -9.95
N PRO A 313 6.25 5.58 -9.67
CA PRO A 313 5.25 6.13 -8.75
C PRO A 313 5.86 6.48 -7.40
N VAL A 314 5.42 7.57 -6.79
CA VAL A 314 5.91 8.03 -5.49
C VAL A 314 4.77 8.14 -4.51
N ILE A 315 4.94 7.55 -3.33
CA ILE A 315 4.05 7.70 -2.18
C ILE A 315 4.88 8.27 -1.02
N ASP A 316 4.50 9.41 -0.50
CA ASP A 316 5.01 9.94 0.76
C ASP A 316 4.11 9.41 1.89
N ASP A 317 4.42 8.18 2.35
CA ASP A 317 3.58 7.46 3.30
C ASP A 317 3.63 8.05 4.72
N GLU A 318 4.65 8.87 5.03
CA GLU A 318 4.79 9.59 6.30
C GLU A 318 5.10 11.07 6.07
N CYS A 319 4.12 11.79 5.52
CA CYS A 319 4.21 13.23 5.29
C CYS A 319 3.85 14.07 6.54
N GLU A 320 4.09 13.56 7.75
CA GLU A 320 3.55 13.96 9.05
C GLU A 320 2.04 13.69 9.20
N TYR A 321 1.57 13.64 10.45
CA TYR A 321 0.23 13.18 10.78
C TYR A 321 -0.59 14.21 11.53
N GLU A 322 -1.88 14.25 11.24
CA GLU A 322 -2.87 14.98 12.02
C GLU A 322 -2.91 14.47 13.46
N GLY A 323 -2.88 15.38 14.44
CA GLY A 323 -2.95 14.95 15.83
C GLY A 323 -2.59 16.02 16.83
N ASN A 324 -2.24 15.57 18.05
CA ASN A 324 -1.90 16.46 19.16
C ASN A 324 -0.81 15.89 20.10
N ILE A 325 -0.11 14.84 19.68
CA ILE A 325 1.01 14.29 20.47
C ILE A 325 2.16 15.29 20.56
N LEU A 326 3.03 15.13 21.53
CA LEU A 326 4.18 16.02 21.74
C LEU A 326 5.20 16.03 20.58
N ARG A 327 5.17 15.04 19.71
CA ARG A 327 6.13 14.88 18.61
C ARG A 327 5.67 15.66 17.37
N ASN A 328 6.56 16.47 16.78
CA ASN A 328 6.23 17.31 15.62
C ASN A 328 5.66 16.55 14.43
N TRP A 329 6.13 15.33 14.19
CA TRP A 329 5.65 14.48 13.10
C TRP A 329 4.18 14.03 13.28
N GLY A 330 3.57 14.20 14.45
CA GLY A 330 2.22 13.73 14.76
C GLY A 330 1.35 14.80 15.45
N ASN A 331 1.54 16.09 15.12
CA ASN A 331 0.72 17.16 15.68
C ASN A 331 0.44 18.30 14.69
N ILE A 332 0.44 17.97 13.38
CA ILE A 332 -0.05 18.93 12.39
C ILE A 332 -1.57 19.01 12.44
N THR A 333 -2.11 20.10 11.95
CA THR A 333 -3.57 20.26 11.85
C THR A 333 -4.15 19.42 10.70
N ALA A 334 -5.44 19.08 10.79
CA ALA A 334 -6.17 18.45 9.70
C ALA A 334 -6.04 19.24 8.38
N ARG A 335 -6.09 20.60 8.46
CA ARG A 335 -5.93 21.47 7.28
C ARG A 335 -4.58 21.31 6.62
N GLU A 336 -3.52 21.19 7.42
CA GLU A 336 -2.17 20.96 6.91
C GLU A 336 -2.05 19.59 6.24
N LEU A 337 -2.61 18.52 6.82
CA LEU A 337 -2.60 17.19 6.21
C LEU A 337 -3.37 17.18 4.87
N VAL A 338 -4.54 17.79 4.82
CA VAL A 338 -5.30 17.95 3.58
C VAL A 338 -4.50 18.77 2.53
N HIS A 339 -3.83 19.86 2.96
CA HIS A 339 -2.94 20.63 2.10
C HIS A 339 -1.85 19.78 1.48
N ARG A 340 -1.18 18.93 2.26
CA ARG A 340 -0.10 18.05 1.81
C ARG A 340 -0.60 17.03 0.78
N TYR A 341 -1.76 16.43 1.00
CA TYR A 341 -2.38 15.53 0.04
C TYR A 341 -2.66 16.20 -1.29
N TRP A 342 -3.23 17.41 -1.28
CA TRP A 342 -3.47 18.16 -2.49
C TRP A 342 -2.18 18.45 -3.27
N ILE A 343 -1.12 18.85 -2.59
CA ILE A 343 0.20 19.06 -3.21
C ILE A 343 0.72 17.77 -3.84
N CYS A 344 0.71 16.65 -3.13
CA CYS A 344 1.16 15.37 -3.66
C CYS A 344 0.39 14.98 -4.94
N ILE A 345 -0.95 15.05 -4.89
CA ILE A 345 -1.81 14.67 -6.00
C ILE A 345 -1.57 15.55 -7.24
N VAL A 346 -1.57 16.88 -7.09
CA VAL A 346 -1.36 17.75 -8.27
C VAL A 346 0.07 17.73 -8.79
N TYR A 347 1.01 17.23 -8.01
CA TYR A 347 2.38 16.94 -8.45
C TYR A 347 2.56 15.49 -8.94
N GLY A 348 1.44 14.78 -9.12
CA GLY A 348 1.40 13.46 -9.75
C GLY A 348 1.94 12.33 -8.89
N GLY A 349 1.89 12.46 -7.57
CA GLY A 349 2.23 11.43 -6.60
C GLY A 349 1.10 11.20 -5.61
N TYR A 350 1.41 10.56 -4.49
CA TYR A 350 0.46 10.14 -3.48
C TYR A 350 0.99 10.42 -2.09
N ALA A 351 0.11 10.40 -1.08
CA ALA A 351 0.47 10.57 0.32
C ALA A 351 -0.19 9.50 1.20
N GLY A 352 0.34 9.30 2.40
CA GLY A 352 -0.19 8.42 3.43
C GLY A 352 -0.83 9.22 4.57
N HIS A 353 -1.96 8.72 5.05
CA HIS A 353 -2.70 9.27 6.19
C HIS A 353 -2.33 8.56 7.48
N GLY A 354 -2.41 9.27 8.59
CA GLY A 354 -2.41 8.75 9.94
C GLY A 354 -2.97 9.80 10.91
N GLU A 355 -3.52 9.33 12.02
CA GLU A 355 -3.95 10.19 13.13
C GLU A 355 -3.24 9.82 14.40
N THR A 356 -2.81 10.83 15.14
CA THR A 356 -2.03 10.73 16.38
C THR A 356 -2.60 11.61 17.48
N TYR A 357 -3.90 11.47 17.72
CA TYR A 357 -4.55 12.11 18.85
C TYR A 357 -4.28 11.31 20.14
N GLU A 358 -3.86 12.00 21.21
CA GLU A 358 -3.68 11.37 22.52
C GLU A 358 -4.97 10.70 22.99
N HIS A 359 -4.83 9.48 23.51
CA HIS A 359 -5.94 8.68 24.03
C HIS A 359 -5.55 8.11 25.39
N PRO A 360 -6.47 8.04 26.37
CA PRO A 360 -6.15 7.56 27.73
C PRO A 360 -5.58 6.15 27.80
N GLU A 361 -5.91 5.30 26.80
CA GLU A 361 -5.45 3.91 26.68
C GLU A 361 -4.41 3.74 25.55
N ASP A 362 -3.80 4.84 25.08
CA ASP A 362 -2.85 4.85 23.94
C ASP A 362 -3.42 4.19 22.66
N ILE A 363 -4.73 4.32 22.42
CA ILE A 363 -5.36 3.83 21.20
C ILE A 363 -5.37 4.95 20.16
N LEU A 364 -4.22 5.15 19.53
CA LEU A 364 -4.06 6.07 18.42
C LEU A 364 -4.24 5.32 17.10
N TRP A 365 -4.99 5.89 16.18
CA TRP A 365 -5.25 5.28 14.87
C TRP A 365 -3.98 4.83 14.13
N TRP A 366 -3.02 5.74 13.96
CA TRP A 366 -1.73 5.46 13.33
C TRP A 366 -0.99 4.25 13.93
N SER A 367 -1.17 4.01 15.23
CA SER A 367 -0.53 2.93 15.97
C SER A 367 -1.32 1.63 15.93
N LYS A 368 -2.57 1.69 16.40
CA LYS A 368 -3.37 0.51 16.77
C LYS A 368 -4.65 0.37 15.94
N GLY A 369 -5.04 1.39 15.18
CA GLY A 369 -6.36 1.45 14.57
C GLY A 369 -7.43 1.95 15.56
N GLY A 370 -8.66 1.45 15.45
CA GLY A 370 -9.79 1.85 16.27
C GLY A 370 -10.76 2.76 15.54
N VAL A 371 -10.95 3.98 16.03
CA VAL A 371 -11.88 4.98 15.48
C VAL A 371 -11.11 6.20 15.02
N LEU A 372 -11.44 6.72 13.85
CA LEU A 372 -10.95 8.00 13.35
C LEU A 372 -11.68 9.13 14.06
N VAL A 373 -10.92 10.08 14.61
CA VAL A 373 -11.45 11.25 15.34
C VAL A 373 -11.06 12.58 14.71
N GLY A 374 -10.10 12.55 13.78
CA GLY A 374 -9.62 13.71 13.06
C GLY A 374 -10.59 14.24 12.01
N GLU A 375 -10.26 15.37 11.44
CA GLU A 375 -11.10 16.05 10.45
C GLU A 375 -10.58 15.91 9.02
N SER A 376 -9.36 15.38 8.82
CA SER A 376 -8.78 15.25 7.46
C SER A 376 -9.44 14.15 6.66
N TRP A 377 -9.71 12.98 7.23
CA TRP A 377 -10.15 11.81 6.47
C TRP A 377 -11.42 12.02 5.61
N PRO A 378 -12.46 12.79 6.02
CA PRO A 378 -13.59 13.07 5.11
C PRO A 378 -13.18 13.91 3.90
N ARG A 379 -12.21 14.83 4.10
CA ARG A 379 -11.65 15.69 3.04
C ARG A 379 -10.78 14.90 2.08
N LEU A 380 -10.06 13.89 2.59
CA LEU A 380 -9.28 12.97 1.76
C LEU A 380 -10.18 12.05 0.95
N LYS A 381 -11.28 11.56 1.52
CA LYS A 381 -12.32 10.83 0.80
C LYS A 381 -12.94 11.67 -0.33
N PHE A 382 -13.23 12.95 -0.06
CA PHE A 382 -13.72 13.89 -1.05
C PHE A 382 -12.69 14.11 -2.18
N LEU A 383 -11.41 14.34 -1.82
CA LEU A 383 -10.33 14.49 -2.79
C LEU A 383 -10.18 13.22 -3.65
N ARG A 384 -10.28 12.03 -3.06
CA ARG A 384 -10.25 10.78 -3.79
C ARG A 384 -11.34 10.74 -4.86
N GLY A 385 -12.58 11.08 -4.53
CA GLY A 385 -13.67 11.15 -5.50
C GLY A 385 -13.38 12.09 -6.66
N LEU A 386 -12.82 13.28 -6.39
CA LEU A 386 -12.41 14.22 -7.43
C LEU A 386 -11.31 13.69 -8.36
N VAL A 387 -10.38 12.94 -7.81
CA VAL A 387 -9.29 12.33 -8.60
C VAL A 387 -9.82 11.19 -9.46
N GLU A 388 -10.73 10.37 -8.93
CA GLU A 388 -11.38 9.27 -9.65
C GLU A 388 -12.30 9.77 -10.79
N GLU A 389 -12.85 10.99 -10.69
CA GLU A 389 -13.55 11.68 -11.78
C GLU A 389 -12.60 12.26 -12.85
N GLY A 390 -11.32 12.31 -12.59
CA GLY A 390 -10.29 12.88 -13.46
C GLY A 390 -9.77 11.88 -14.51
N PRO A 391 -8.61 12.21 -15.11
CA PRO A 391 -7.98 11.31 -16.11
C PRO A 391 -7.64 9.95 -15.53
N ALA A 392 -8.13 8.89 -16.16
CA ALA A 392 -7.92 7.51 -15.72
C ALA A 392 -6.44 7.09 -15.63
N GLU A 393 -5.58 7.71 -16.45
CA GLU A 393 -4.15 7.47 -16.47
C GLU A 393 -3.36 8.24 -15.39
N GLY A 394 -4.04 9.07 -14.59
CA GLY A 394 -3.47 9.87 -13.52
C GLY A 394 -3.11 11.31 -13.92
N ILE A 395 -2.81 12.12 -12.93
CA ILE A 395 -2.46 13.54 -13.04
C ILE A 395 -0.95 13.68 -13.16
N GLU A 396 -0.46 14.34 -14.21
CA GLU A 396 0.93 14.68 -14.39
C GLU A 396 1.20 16.12 -13.95
N PRO A 397 2.32 16.40 -13.25
CA PRO A 397 2.67 17.77 -12.90
C PRO A 397 2.91 18.61 -14.16
N PHE A 398 2.53 19.87 -14.16
CA PHE A 398 2.83 20.75 -15.31
C PHE A 398 4.32 20.87 -15.55
N ALA A 399 4.72 20.81 -16.81
CA ALA A 399 6.06 21.13 -17.24
C ALA A 399 6.31 22.63 -17.02
N GLY A 400 7.17 22.96 -16.10
CA GLY A 400 7.45 24.33 -15.68
C GLY A 400 6.67 24.71 -14.41
N SER A 401 7.18 25.68 -13.67
CA SER A 401 6.45 26.30 -12.58
C SER A 401 5.42 27.28 -13.17
N PHE A 402 4.22 27.31 -12.59
CA PHE A 402 3.43 28.55 -12.71
C PHE A 402 4.33 29.73 -12.35
N PRO A 403 4.16 30.90 -13.02
CA PRO A 403 4.95 32.07 -12.69
C PRO A 403 5.02 32.22 -11.17
N TRP A 404 6.25 32.25 -10.64
CA TRP A 404 6.55 32.44 -9.21
C TRP A 404 6.48 31.20 -8.31
N GLY A 405 6.26 29.98 -8.83
CA GLY A 405 6.37 28.73 -8.05
C GLY A 405 5.44 28.61 -6.83
N ARG A 406 4.34 29.35 -6.80
CA ARG A 406 3.47 29.47 -5.62
C ARG A 406 2.17 28.68 -5.73
N THR A 407 1.80 28.25 -6.92
CA THR A 407 0.58 27.49 -7.18
C THR A 407 0.96 26.09 -7.64
N ALA A 408 0.43 25.08 -6.98
CA ALA A 408 0.61 23.70 -7.37
C ALA A 408 -0.43 23.30 -8.42
N GLY A 409 -0.04 22.56 -9.43
CA GLY A 409 -0.99 22.11 -10.43
C GLY A 409 -0.45 20.99 -11.32
N GLY A 410 -1.39 20.22 -11.82
CA GLY A 410 -1.16 19.14 -12.74
C GLY A 410 -2.35 18.93 -13.66
N GLY A 411 -2.21 17.99 -14.58
CA GLY A 411 -3.27 17.65 -15.52
C GLY A 411 -2.84 16.56 -16.50
N ARG A 412 -3.70 16.34 -17.48
CA ARG A 412 -3.41 15.45 -18.61
C ARG A 412 -4.24 15.90 -19.82
N GLY A 413 -3.60 15.99 -20.99
CA GLY A 413 -4.26 16.59 -22.15
C GLY A 413 -4.71 18.01 -21.83
N ASN A 414 -6.01 18.28 -21.99
CA ASN A 414 -6.64 19.55 -21.66
C ASN A 414 -7.31 19.60 -20.27
N TYR A 415 -7.28 18.52 -19.51
CA TYR A 415 -7.70 18.54 -18.10
C TYR A 415 -6.67 19.27 -17.24
N ARG A 416 -7.14 20.09 -16.30
CA ARG A 416 -6.29 20.80 -15.33
C ARG A 416 -6.89 20.69 -13.93
N LEU A 417 -6.01 20.43 -12.95
CA LEU A 417 -6.33 20.53 -11.53
C LEU A 417 -5.27 21.42 -10.87
N ILE A 418 -5.70 22.58 -10.37
CA ILE A 418 -4.83 23.63 -9.84
C ILE A 418 -5.21 23.86 -8.39
N TYR A 419 -4.26 23.75 -7.49
CA TYR A 419 -4.47 23.95 -6.06
C TYR A 419 -3.77 25.24 -5.58
N PHE A 420 -4.52 26.14 -4.98
CA PHE A 420 -4.00 27.44 -4.55
C PHE A 420 -3.42 27.44 -3.13
N GLY A 421 -3.75 26.44 -2.29
CA GLY A 421 -3.28 26.35 -0.91
C GLY A 421 -3.68 27.59 -0.09
N GLU A 422 -2.70 28.25 0.53
CA GLU A 422 -2.88 29.48 1.31
C GLU A 422 -3.04 30.75 0.47
N HIS A 423 -2.91 30.64 -0.87
CA HIS A 423 -3.10 31.79 -1.77
C HIS A 423 -4.57 32.02 -2.06
N GLN A 424 -4.93 33.29 -2.27
CA GLN A 424 -6.32 33.74 -2.46
C GLN A 424 -6.47 34.61 -3.70
N PRO A 425 -6.19 34.08 -4.91
CA PRO A 425 -6.35 34.87 -6.13
C PRO A 425 -7.82 35.17 -6.40
N LYS A 426 -8.11 36.38 -6.89
CA LYS A 426 -9.44 36.74 -7.39
C LYS A 426 -9.63 36.43 -8.87
N ARG A 427 -8.54 36.10 -9.55
CA ARG A 427 -8.53 35.76 -10.98
C ARG A 427 -7.45 34.74 -11.24
N PHE A 428 -7.73 33.83 -12.16
CA PHE A 428 -6.75 32.88 -12.68
C PHE A 428 -6.83 32.90 -14.22
N GLY A 429 -5.66 33.10 -14.86
CA GLY A 429 -5.52 32.88 -16.29
C GLY A 429 -5.39 31.39 -16.53
N ASN A 430 -6.28 30.81 -17.31
CA ASN A 430 -6.42 29.36 -17.40
C ASN A 430 -5.23 28.63 -18.04
N GLY A 431 -4.37 29.33 -18.81
CA GLY A 431 -3.20 28.74 -19.46
C GLY A 431 -3.53 27.61 -20.45
N LEU A 432 -4.77 27.52 -20.89
CA LEU A 432 -5.23 26.57 -21.88
C LEU A 432 -4.94 27.08 -23.30
N PRO A 433 -4.94 26.21 -24.31
CA PRO A 433 -4.84 26.63 -25.71
C PRO A 433 -5.90 27.70 -26.06
N GLU A 434 -5.59 28.57 -27.01
CA GLU A 434 -6.50 29.64 -27.45
C GLU A 434 -7.79 29.11 -28.07
N GLU A 435 -7.74 27.92 -28.66
CA GLU A 435 -8.90 27.25 -29.25
C GLU A 435 -9.45 26.19 -28.28
N GLY A 436 -10.75 26.16 -28.11
CA GLY A 436 -11.49 25.17 -27.32
C GLY A 436 -12.39 25.81 -26.26
N ARG A 437 -13.39 25.06 -25.84
CA ARG A 437 -14.31 25.40 -24.75
C ARG A 437 -14.01 24.53 -23.54
N TYR A 438 -14.06 25.14 -22.38
CA TYR A 438 -13.69 24.49 -21.12
C TYR A 438 -14.70 24.80 -20.03
N GLU A 439 -15.15 23.81 -19.31
CA GLU A 439 -15.91 23.99 -18.09
C GLU A 439 -14.94 24.11 -16.91
N ALA A 440 -15.22 25.06 -16.02
CA ALA A 440 -14.41 25.30 -14.83
C ALA A 440 -15.26 25.15 -13.56
N ASP A 441 -14.71 24.37 -12.61
CA ASP A 441 -15.25 24.24 -11.26
C ASP A 441 -14.28 24.86 -10.26
N VAL A 442 -14.81 25.66 -9.33
CA VAL A 442 -14.10 26.00 -8.09
C VAL A 442 -14.44 24.99 -7.01
N ILE A 443 -13.42 24.52 -6.35
CA ILE A 443 -13.51 23.49 -5.30
C ILE A 443 -13.06 24.11 -3.99
N ASP A 444 -13.91 24.06 -2.97
CA ASP A 444 -13.49 24.34 -1.61
C ASP A 444 -13.00 23.02 -0.98
N THR A 445 -11.69 22.96 -0.74
CA THR A 445 -11.04 21.74 -0.29
C THR A 445 -11.35 21.40 1.17
N TRP A 446 -11.82 22.36 1.94
CA TRP A 446 -12.18 22.18 3.34
C TRP A 446 -13.69 21.95 3.54
N GLU A 447 -14.54 22.78 2.90
CA GLU A 447 -15.99 22.63 2.99
C GLU A 447 -16.52 21.52 2.08
N MET A 448 -15.64 20.89 1.28
CA MET A 448 -15.96 19.77 0.37
C MET A 448 -17.06 20.13 -0.63
N THR A 449 -17.00 21.32 -1.20
CA THR A 449 -17.97 21.78 -2.21
C THR A 449 -17.34 21.93 -3.57
N VAL A 450 -18.14 21.68 -4.61
CA VAL A 450 -17.80 21.93 -6.01
C VAL A 450 -18.84 22.87 -6.58
N GLU A 451 -18.42 24.00 -7.11
CA GLU A 451 -19.27 24.99 -7.77
C GLU A 451 -18.80 25.18 -9.22
N THR A 452 -19.67 24.87 -10.16
CA THR A 452 -19.40 25.11 -11.58
C THR A 452 -19.54 26.59 -11.89
N LEU A 453 -18.45 27.20 -12.34
CA LEU A 453 -18.39 28.63 -12.68
C LEU A 453 -18.93 28.93 -14.06
N GLY A 454 -19.07 27.93 -14.91
CA GLY A 454 -19.55 28.04 -16.28
C GLY A 454 -18.55 27.57 -17.32
N THR A 455 -18.80 27.91 -18.56
CA THR A 455 -17.97 27.57 -19.71
C THR A 455 -17.16 28.77 -20.18
N PHE A 456 -15.90 28.56 -20.47
CA PHE A 456 -14.94 29.59 -20.87
C PHE A 456 -14.31 29.21 -22.21
N GLU A 457 -13.98 30.22 -23.02
CA GLU A 457 -13.27 30.01 -24.28
C GLU A 457 -11.79 30.41 -24.15
N GLY A 458 -10.92 29.52 -24.60
CA GLY A 458 -9.48 29.76 -24.67
C GLY A 458 -8.88 30.28 -23.37
N GLN A 459 -8.24 31.45 -23.41
CA GLN A 459 -7.49 32.04 -22.31
C GLN A 459 -8.27 33.07 -21.48
N GLU A 460 -9.58 33.02 -21.51
CA GLU A 460 -10.38 33.93 -20.69
C GLU A 460 -10.03 33.80 -19.20
N PRO A 461 -9.82 34.90 -18.48
CA PRO A 461 -9.59 34.86 -17.05
C PRO A 461 -10.80 34.33 -16.30
N ILE A 462 -10.59 33.37 -15.41
CA ILE A 462 -11.60 32.81 -14.54
C ILE A 462 -11.63 33.61 -13.24
N GLU A 463 -12.78 34.17 -12.88
CA GLU A 463 -12.98 34.85 -11.59
C GLU A 463 -13.09 33.81 -10.47
N LEU A 464 -12.47 34.08 -9.33
CA LEU A 464 -12.42 33.21 -8.17
C LEU A 464 -12.91 33.94 -6.91
N PRO A 465 -13.37 33.21 -5.87
CA PRO A 465 -13.83 33.80 -4.61
C PRO A 465 -12.80 34.64 -3.85
N GLY A 466 -11.50 34.46 -4.12
CA GLY A 466 -10.41 35.21 -3.48
C GLY A 466 -10.22 34.90 -2.01
N ARG A 467 -10.28 33.63 -1.64
CA ARG A 467 -10.00 33.07 -0.31
C ARG A 467 -9.08 31.87 -0.38
N PRO A 468 -8.38 31.50 0.71
CA PRO A 468 -7.48 30.35 0.72
C PRO A 468 -8.25 29.00 0.71
N GLY A 469 -7.51 27.89 0.49
CA GLY A 469 -8.06 26.54 0.53
C GLY A 469 -8.90 26.18 -0.69
N LEU A 470 -8.71 26.89 -1.82
CA LEU A 470 -9.42 26.60 -3.06
C LEU A 470 -8.56 25.80 -4.04
N ALA A 471 -9.26 25.01 -4.86
CA ALA A 471 -8.72 24.45 -6.10
C ALA A 471 -9.62 24.82 -7.29
N LEU A 472 -9.05 24.74 -8.48
CA LEU A 472 -9.72 24.96 -9.75
C LEU A 472 -9.57 23.70 -10.61
N ARG A 473 -10.68 23.11 -11.01
CA ARG A 473 -10.73 22.03 -11.98
C ARG A 473 -11.22 22.55 -13.32
N ILE A 474 -10.47 22.28 -14.38
CA ILE A 474 -10.83 22.70 -15.75
C ILE A 474 -10.92 21.44 -16.61
N ARG A 475 -12.03 21.28 -17.32
CA ARG A 475 -12.33 20.14 -18.17
C ARG A 475 -12.67 20.60 -19.58
N PRO A 476 -12.20 19.92 -20.65
CA PRO A 476 -12.68 20.20 -22.00
C PRO A 476 -14.18 19.89 -22.10
N VAL A 477 -14.93 20.76 -22.79
CA VAL A 477 -16.31 20.48 -23.16
C VAL A 477 -16.28 19.76 -24.49
N GLU A 478 -16.77 18.51 -24.53
CA GLU A 478 -16.95 17.79 -25.77
C GLU A 478 -17.99 18.52 -26.64
N GLY A 479 -17.62 18.81 -27.90
CA GLY A 479 -18.46 19.52 -28.86
C GLY A 479 -19.47 18.59 -29.52
#